data_afbd76a335933a0aef8b0ac39287338e
#
_entry.id   afbd76a335933a0aef8b0ac39287338e
#
_cell.length_a   1.000
_cell.length_b   1.000
_cell.length_c   1.000
_cell.angle_alpha   90.00
_cell.angle_beta   90.00
_cell.angle_gamma   90.00
#
_symmetry.space_group_name_H-M   'P 1'
#
loop_
_entity.id
_entity.type
_entity.pdbx_description
1 polymer ?
#
loop_
_entity_poly.entity_id
_entity_poly.type
_entity_poly.pdbx_seq_one_letter_code
_entity_poly.pdbx_strand_id
1 'polypeptide(L)'
;MQISIVYDSKTGNTQEMARYVIEGITSVEGMKAKAFSIDNIDAEYVKNSCGLIVDTPTYNGYLSARMKAWLESGPAALQVAGKLGGAYATAAFIHGGGDLAIQCILTHLMVDGMMTYSGGQSYGMPVIHLGPVAIAPQLEQFADLFRTYGQRMATQAAALFRN
;
A
#
# COMPACT_ATOMS: atom_id res chain seq x y z
N MET A 1 -15.45 4.56 7.64
CA MET A 1 -14.47 3.44 7.54
C MET A 1 -13.06 4.00 7.37
N GLN A 2 -12.00 3.22 7.61
CA GLN A 2 -10.61 3.71 7.48
C GLN A 2 -9.68 2.65 6.91
N ILE A 3 -8.64 3.10 6.20
CA ILE A 3 -7.55 2.29 5.68
C ILE A 3 -6.24 2.81 6.28
N SER A 4 -5.38 1.91 6.70
CA SER A 4 -4.03 2.21 7.15
C SER A 4 -3.04 2.03 6.00
N ILE A 5 -2.01 2.86 5.99
CA ILE A 5 -0.84 2.70 5.12
C ILE A 5 0.38 2.54 6.03
N VAL A 6 1.19 1.52 5.83
CA VAL A 6 2.44 1.31 6.58
C VAL A 6 3.60 1.28 5.61
N TYR A 7 4.58 2.15 5.80
CA TYR A 7 5.69 2.32 4.88
C TYR A 7 7.06 2.23 5.57
N ASP A 8 8.06 1.77 4.82
CA ASP A 8 9.47 2.07 5.06
C ASP A 8 9.92 3.18 4.11
N SER A 9 10.62 4.19 4.62
CA SER A 9 11.10 5.30 3.80
C SER A 9 12.37 5.92 4.38
N LYS A 10 13.50 5.68 3.73
CA LYS A 10 14.80 6.24 4.15
C LYS A 10 15.03 7.65 3.61
N THR A 11 14.57 7.94 2.40
CA THR A 11 14.82 9.20 1.67
C THR A 11 13.57 10.05 1.48
N GLY A 12 12.42 9.62 2.01
CA GLY A 12 11.14 10.32 1.89
C GLY A 12 10.29 9.92 0.68
N ASN A 13 10.83 9.24 -0.33
CA ASN A 13 10.12 8.94 -1.57
C ASN A 13 8.86 8.10 -1.35
N THR A 14 8.96 7.01 -0.58
CA THR A 14 7.83 6.14 -0.28
C THR A 14 6.77 6.86 0.55
N GLN A 15 7.21 7.64 1.53
CA GLN A 15 6.32 8.50 2.33
C GLN A 15 5.57 9.54 1.47
N GLU A 16 6.24 10.14 0.50
CA GLU A 16 5.62 11.11 -0.42
C GLU A 16 4.49 10.46 -1.22
N MET A 17 4.70 9.24 -1.70
CA MET A 17 3.66 8.52 -2.46
C MET A 17 2.46 8.12 -1.59
N ALA A 18 2.66 7.89 -0.28
CA ALA A 18 1.57 7.64 0.66
C ALA A 18 0.58 8.80 0.70
N ARG A 19 1.03 10.03 0.54
CA ARG A 19 0.17 11.22 0.47
C ARG A 19 -0.84 11.13 -0.66
N TYR A 20 -0.42 10.76 -1.86
CA TYR A 20 -1.32 10.61 -3.00
C TYR A 20 -2.30 9.46 -2.83
N VAL A 21 -1.87 8.36 -2.22
CA VAL A 21 -2.79 7.24 -1.88
C VAL A 21 -3.85 7.71 -0.88
N ILE A 22 -3.47 8.48 0.15
CA ILE A 22 -4.42 9.06 1.12
C ILE A 22 -5.44 9.98 0.41
N GLU A 23 -4.98 10.86 -0.48
CA GLU A 23 -5.85 11.73 -1.27
C GLU A 23 -6.89 10.91 -2.04
N GLY A 24 -6.47 9.82 -2.69
CA GLY A 24 -7.35 8.90 -3.39
C GLY A 24 -8.35 8.19 -2.47
N ILE A 25 -7.92 7.68 -1.32
CA ILE A 25 -8.80 7.02 -0.35
C ILE A 25 -9.85 7.99 0.18
N THR A 26 -9.43 9.19 0.57
CA THR A 26 -10.33 10.18 1.16
C THR A 26 -11.28 10.85 0.16
N SER A 27 -11.05 10.67 -1.14
CA SER A 27 -12.00 11.09 -2.18
C SER A 27 -13.28 10.24 -2.20
N VAL A 28 -13.26 9.07 -1.57
CA VAL A 28 -14.44 8.19 -1.45
C VAL A 28 -15.21 8.54 -0.18
N GLU A 29 -16.50 8.82 -0.32
CA GLU A 29 -17.35 9.25 0.77
C GLU A 29 -17.32 8.28 1.98
N GLY A 30 -17.12 8.83 3.18
CA GLY A 30 -17.08 8.07 4.43
C GLY A 30 -15.78 7.30 4.66
N MET A 31 -14.76 7.46 3.79
CA MET A 31 -13.46 6.84 3.94
C MET A 31 -12.44 7.80 4.56
N LYS A 32 -11.58 7.27 5.43
CA LYS A 32 -10.44 7.97 6.05
C LYS A 32 -9.17 7.14 5.84
N ALA A 33 -8.01 7.79 5.86
CA ALA A 33 -6.73 7.11 5.80
C ALA A 33 -5.68 7.81 6.66
N LYS A 34 -4.73 7.04 7.18
CA LYS A 34 -3.48 7.52 7.78
C LYS A 34 -2.32 6.65 7.33
N ALA A 35 -1.15 7.28 7.20
CA ALA A 35 0.10 6.60 6.89
C ALA A 35 1.03 6.63 8.11
N PHE A 36 1.73 5.52 8.34
CA PHE A 36 2.65 5.31 9.46
C PHE A 36 3.96 4.74 8.94
N SER A 37 5.07 5.26 9.44
CA SER A 37 6.36 4.58 9.28
C SER A 37 6.36 3.28 10.09
N ILE A 38 7.06 2.25 9.60
CA ILE A 38 7.30 1.00 10.36
C ILE A 38 7.91 1.24 11.74
N ASP A 39 8.54 2.39 11.96
CA ASP A 39 9.13 2.77 13.25
C ASP A 39 8.12 3.37 14.25
N ASN A 40 6.96 3.81 13.78
CA ASN A 40 5.98 4.52 14.61
C ASN A 40 4.54 4.25 14.14
N ILE A 41 4.07 3.03 14.37
CA ILE A 41 2.74 2.58 13.96
C ILE A 41 1.73 2.82 15.10
N ASP A 42 0.62 3.47 14.78
CA ASP A 42 -0.56 3.48 15.66
C ASP A 42 -1.30 2.13 15.52
N ALA A 43 -0.97 1.20 16.41
CA ALA A 43 -1.51 -0.16 16.37
C ALA A 43 -3.04 -0.18 16.49
N GLU A 44 -3.63 0.70 17.29
CA GLU A 44 -5.08 0.76 17.45
C GLU A 44 -5.77 1.28 16.19
N TYR A 45 -5.15 2.27 15.50
CA TYR A 45 -5.66 2.72 14.22
C TYR A 45 -5.65 1.58 13.18
N VAL A 46 -4.54 0.81 13.09
CA VAL A 46 -4.42 -0.32 12.16
C VAL A 46 -5.41 -1.44 12.50
N LYS A 47 -5.55 -1.80 13.79
CA LYS A 47 -6.53 -2.81 14.24
C LYS A 47 -7.96 -2.43 13.85
N ASN A 48 -8.32 -1.16 13.95
CA ASN A 48 -9.65 -0.64 13.62
C ASN A 48 -9.84 -0.31 12.12
N SER A 49 -8.82 -0.52 11.28
CA SER A 49 -8.91 -0.32 9.84
C SER A 49 -9.53 -1.52 9.14
N CYS A 50 -10.32 -1.28 8.09
CA CYS A 50 -10.86 -2.32 7.22
C CYS A 50 -9.88 -2.77 6.14
N GLY A 51 -8.78 -2.02 5.93
CA GLY A 51 -7.72 -2.33 4.98
C GLY A 51 -6.35 -1.87 5.47
N LEU A 52 -5.32 -2.52 4.97
CA LEU A 52 -3.91 -2.18 5.17
C LEU A 52 -3.19 -2.18 3.82
N ILE A 53 -2.56 -1.07 3.51
CA ILE A 53 -1.64 -0.95 2.37
C ILE A 53 -0.22 -0.93 2.94
N VAL A 54 0.64 -1.78 2.41
CA VAL A 54 2.06 -1.86 2.82
C VAL A 54 2.94 -1.44 1.66
N ASP A 55 3.95 -0.63 1.94
CA ASP A 55 4.78 -0.11 0.88
C ASP A 55 6.27 -0.04 1.23
N THR A 56 7.11 -0.10 0.20
CA THR A 56 8.54 -0.25 0.35
C THR A 56 9.32 0.49 -0.74
N PRO A 57 10.49 1.07 -0.41
CA PRO A 57 11.46 1.37 -1.44
C PRO A 57 12.07 0.05 -1.96
N THR A 58 12.47 0.04 -3.23
CA THR A 58 13.22 -1.09 -3.78
C THR A 58 14.72 -0.87 -3.64
N TYR A 59 15.40 -1.85 -3.04
CA TYR A 59 16.84 -1.89 -2.92
C TYR A 59 17.38 -3.19 -3.49
N ASN A 60 18.35 -3.10 -4.41
CA ASN A 60 18.96 -4.26 -5.04
C ASN A 60 17.95 -5.24 -5.67
N GLY A 61 16.92 -4.70 -6.31
CA GLY A 61 15.91 -5.46 -7.03
C GLY A 61 14.82 -6.08 -6.16
N TYR A 62 14.74 -5.73 -4.85
CA TYR A 62 13.80 -6.34 -3.91
C TYR A 62 13.24 -5.30 -2.91
N LEU A 63 12.30 -5.70 -2.06
CA LEU A 63 11.83 -4.85 -0.96
C LEU A 63 12.97 -4.57 0.02
N SER A 64 12.86 -3.50 0.80
CA SER A 64 13.86 -3.15 1.80
C SER A 64 13.99 -4.25 2.88
N ALA A 65 15.20 -4.47 3.38
CA ALA A 65 15.44 -5.43 4.46
C ALA A 65 14.63 -5.12 5.72
N ARG A 66 14.41 -3.82 6.01
CA ARG A 66 13.60 -3.36 7.15
C ARG A 66 12.13 -3.73 6.97
N MET A 67 11.58 -3.49 5.77
CA MET A 67 10.20 -3.90 5.46
C MET A 67 10.06 -5.42 5.50
N LYS A 68 11.04 -6.19 4.99
CA LYS A 68 11.01 -7.65 5.08
C LYS A 68 10.99 -8.13 6.54
N ALA A 69 11.84 -7.56 7.39
CA ALA A 69 11.86 -7.90 8.81
C ALA A 69 10.54 -7.53 9.52
N TRP A 70 9.95 -6.38 9.18
CA TRP A 70 8.65 -5.99 9.72
C TRP A 70 7.52 -6.93 9.29
N LEU A 71 7.50 -7.36 8.03
CA LEU A 71 6.50 -8.30 7.51
C LEU A 71 6.49 -9.65 8.23
N GLU A 72 7.61 -10.09 8.79
CA GLU A 72 7.71 -11.39 9.49
C GLU A 72 6.98 -11.41 10.84
N SER A 73 6.69 -10.27 11.43
CA SER A 73 6.08 -10.21 12.78
C SER A 73 5.04 -9.11 12.95
N GLY A 74 5.14 -8.04 12.18
CA GLY A 74 4.33 -6.83 12.37
C GLY A 74 2.84 -7.04 12.05
N PRO A 75 2.47 -7.52 10.85
CA PRO A 75 1.06 -7.60 10.47
C PRO A 75 0.25 -8.52 11.38
N ALA A 76 0.79 -9.68 11.77
CA ALA A 76 0.11 -10.62 12.65
C ALA A 76 -0.26 -9.99 14.01
N ALA A 77 0.65 -9.17 14.57
CA ALA A 77 0.40 -8.45 15.83
C ALA A 77 -0.69 -7.37 15.70
N LEU A 78 -1.00 -6.94 14.49
CA LEU A 78 -1.98 -5.89 14.17
C LEU A 78 -3.37 -6.43 13.82
N GLN A 79 -3.61 -7.73 13.96
CA GLN A 79 -4.90 -8.37 13.70
C GLN A 79 -5.45 -8.06 12.30
N VAL A 80 -4.64 -8.31 11.28
CA VAL A 80 -4.95 -7.95 9.89
C VAL A 80 -5.81 -8.97 9.14
N ALA A 81 -5.98 -10.18 9.68
CA ALA A 81 -6.78 -11.23 9.05
C ALA A 81 -8.20 -10.76 8.71
N GLY A 82 -8.67 -11.11 7.51
CA GLY A 82 -10.00 -10.73 7.01
C GLY A 82 -10.10 -9.30 6.46
N LYS A 83 -9.04 -8.49 6.53
CA LYS A 83 -9.01 -7.11 5.98
C LYS A 83 -8.59 -7.10 4.51
N LEU A 84 -8.87 -5.98 3.83
CA LEU A 84 -8.36 -5.74 2.48
C LEU A 84 -6.88 -5.39 2.54
N GLY A 85 -6.05 -6.09 1.76
CA GLY A 85 -4.61 -5.89 1.66
C GLY A 85 -4.19 -5.30 0.31
N GLY A 86 -3.26 -4.35 0.32
CA GLY A 86 -2.68 -3.80 -0.89
C GLY A 86 -1.21 -3.46 -0.73
N ALA A 87 -0.54 -3.19 -1.85
CA ALA A 87 0.87 -2.81 -1.83
C ALA A 87 1.23 -1.84 -2.94
N TYR A 88 2.27 -1.02 -2.71
CA TYR A 88 2.94 -0.26 -3.74
C TYR A 88 4.45 -0.18 -3.47
N ALA A 89 5.21 0.31 -4.44
CA ALA A 89 6.64 0.47 -4.28
C ALA A 89 7.17 1.76 -4.90
N THR A 90 8.35 2.19 -4.45
CA THR A 90 9.16 3.22 -5.11
C THR A 90 10.49 2.61 -5.55
N ALA A 91 10.99 3.04 -6.70
CA ALA A 91 12.26 2.57 -7.27
C ALA A 91 13.05 3.71 -7.89
N ALA A 92 14.36 3.54 -8.02
CA ALA A 92 15.21 4.48 -8.75
C ALA A 92 15.25 4.19 -10.27
N PHE A 93 14.90 2.97 -10.68
CA PHE A 93 14.96 2.52 -12.06
C PHE A 93 13.71 1.70 -12.42
N ILE A 94 13.26 1.81 -13.69
CA ILE A 94 12.10 1.05 -14.19
C ILE A 94 12.30 -0.46 -13.99
N HIS A 95 13.51 -0.97 -14.16
CA HIS A 95 13.89 -2.37 -13.95
C HIS A 95 14.38 -2.65 -12.52
N GLY A 96 14.03 -1.79 -11.56
CA GLY A 96 14.53 -1.84 -10.18
C GLY A 96 13.88 -2.88 -9.26
N GLY A 97 12.96 -3.70 -9.79
CA GLY A 97 12.32 -4.77 -9.01
C GLY A 97 11.07 -4.34 -8.23
N GLY A 98 10.43 -3.23 -8.61
CA GLY A 98 9.21 -2.73 -7.94
C GLY A 98 8.08 -3.77 -7.91
N ASP A 99 7.80 -4.42 -9.05
CA ASP A 99 6.76 -5.45 -9.14
C ASP A 99 7.07 -6.67 -8.24
N LEU A 100 8.34 -7.09 -8.19
CA LEU A 100 8.77 -8.20 -7.33
C LEU A 100 8.60 -7.84 -5.85
N ALA A 101 8.94 -6.61 -5.47
CA ALA A 101 8.75 -6.12 -4.10
C ALA A 101 7.27 -6.12 -3.71
N ILE A 102 6.40 -5.61 -4.59
CA ILE A 102 4.94 -5.62 -4.39
C ILE A 102 4.44 -7.06 -4.26
N GLN A 103 4.82 -7.96 -5.16
CA GLN A 103 4.40 -9.36 -5.12
C GLN A 103 4.80 -10.03 -3.80
N CYS A 104 6.00 -9.77 -3.31
CA CYS A 104 6.45 -10.29 -2.03
C CYS A 104 5.57 -9.81 -0.88
N ILE A 105 5.25 -8.50 -0.83
CA ILE A 105 4.35 -7.93 0.17
C ILE A 105 2.97 -8.59 0.09
N LEU A 106 2.36 -8.64 -1.10
CA LEU A 106 1.03 -9.26 -1.27
C LEU A 106 1.01 -10.72 -0.82
N THR A 107 2.08 -11.47 -1.08
CA THR A 107 2.22 -12.84 -0.61
C THR A 107 2.24 -12.93 0.91
N HIS A 108 2.97 -12.06 1.60
CA HIS A 108 2.95 -11.99 3.07
C HIS A 108 1.56 -11.66 3.61
N LEU A 109 0.88 -10.66 3.03
CA LEU A 109 -0.46 -10.28 3.46
C LEU A 109 -1.48 -11.43 3.28
N MET A 110 -1.35 -12.23 2.22
CA MET A 110 -2.17 -13.45 2.04
C MET A 110 -1.87 -14.50 3.12
N VAL A 111 -0.61 -14.70 3.49
CA VAL A 111 -0.23 -15.61 4.58
C VAL A 111 -0.84 -15.16 5.91
N ASP A 112 -0.93 -13.86 6.14
CA ASP A 112 -1.57 -13.26 7.33
C ASP A 112 -3.12 -13.25 7.26
N GLY A 113 -3.71 -13.87 6.22
CA GLY A 113 -5.16 -14.03 6.09
C GLY A 113 -5.89 -12.82 5.51
N MET A 114 -5.19 -11.92 4.83
CA MET A 114 -5.81 -10.76 4.17
C MET A 114 -6.34 -11.12 2.77
N MET A 115 -7.37 -10.40 2.34
CA MET A 115 -7.85 -10.41 0.96
C MET A 115 -7.03 -9.40 0.15
N THR A 116 -6.07 -9.86 -0.64
CA THR A 116 -5.21 -8.93 -1.41
C THR A 116 -5.91 -8.40 -2.65
N TYR A 117 -5.71 -7.10 -2.92
CA TYR A 117 -6.28 -6.40 -4.06
C TYR A 117 -5.24 -5.46 -4.68
N SER A 118 -5.08 -5.55 -5.97
CA SER A 118 -4.03 -4.84 -6.72
C SER A 118 -4.44 -3.45 -7.26
N GLY A 119 -5.73 -3.11 -7.18
CA GLY A 119 -6.29 -1.96 -7.89
C GLY A 119 -6.88 -2.30 -9.25
N GLY A 120 -6.56 -3.47 -9.82
CA GLY A 120 -7.20 -4.10 -10.98
C GLY A 120 -7.01 -3.37 -12.32
N GLN A 121 -6.58 -4.12 -13.34
CA GLN A 121 -6.49 -3.56 -14.71
C GLN A 121 -7.85 -3.42 -15.41
N SER A 122 -8.82 -4.25 -15.06
CA SER A 122 -10.13 -4.27 -15.73
C SER A 122 -10.99 -3.02 -15.46
N TYR A 123 -10.57 -2.16 -14.55
CA TYR A 123 -11.20 -0.84 -14.34
C TYR A 123 -10.71 0.22 -15.35
N GLY A 124 -9.87 -0.15 -16.32
CA GLY A 124 -9.36 0.77 -17.35
C GLY A 124 -8.15 1.58 -16.91
N MET A 125 -7.94 2.71 -17.57
CA MET A 125 -6.78 3.57 -17.31
C MET A 125 -6.91 4.38 -16.00
N PRO A 126 -5.79 4.59 -15.28
CA PRO A 126 -4.51 3.94 -15.49
C PRO A 126 -4.57 2.43 -15.18
N VAL A 127 -3.87 1.62 -15.97
CA VAL A 127 -3.78 0.18 -15.73
C VAL A 127 -2.90 -0.10 -14.51
N ILE A 128 -3.40 -0.93 -13.58
CA ILE A 128 -2.65 -1.38 -12.39
C ILE A 128 -2.69 -2.90 -12.36
N HIS A 129 -1.54 -3.55 -12.39
CA HIS A 129 -1.45 -5.03 -12.37
C HIS A 129 -1.35 -5.56 -10.94
N LEU A 130 -0.23 -5.34 -10.25
CA LEU A 130 0.01 -5.84 -8.89
C LEU A 130 -0.13 -4.74 -7.83
N GLY A 131 0.06 -3.50 -8.23
CA GLY A 131 0.10 -2.29 -7.46
C GLY A 131 0.94 -1.24 -8.19
N PRO A 132 0.84 0.05 -7.86
CA PRO A 132 1.60 1.07 -8.56
C PRO A 132 3.07 1.11 -8.12
N VAL A 133 3.96 1.46 -9.05
CA VAL A 133 5.37 1.74 -8.80
C VAL A 133 5.67 3.17 -9.24
N ALA A 134 6.28 3.98 -8.36
CA ALA A 134 6.77 5.29 -8.70
C ALA A 134 8.30 5.30 -8.86
N ILE A 135 8.80 6.01 -9.88
CA ILE A 135 10.22 6.09 -10.19
C ILE A 135 10.77 7.44 -9.72
N ALA A 136 11.73 7.41 -8.79
CA ALA A 136 12.44 8.60 -8.35
C ALA A 136 13.49 9.04 -9.42
N PRO A 137 13.74 10.35 -9.57
CA PRO A 137 13.18 11.44 -8.79
C PRO A 137 11.83 11.98 -9.31
N GLN A 138 11.25 11.42 -10.37
CA GLN A 138 10.04 11.94 -11.03
C GLN A 138 8.74 11.51 -10.35
N LEU A 139 8.69 11.49 -9.01
CA LEU A 139 7.55 10.96 -8.25
C LEU A 139 6.21 11.61 -8.60
N GLU A 140 6.20 12.93 -8.85
CA GLU A 140 4.99 13.68 -9.13
C GLU A 140 4.27 13.23 -10.42
N GLN A 141 5.01 12.69 -11.39
CA GLN A 141 4.43 12.13 -12.61
C GLN A 141 3.52 10.92 -12.34
N PHE A 142 3.67 10.28 -11.20
CA PHE A 142 2.89 9.13 -10.76
C PHE A 142 1.72 9.49 -9.82
N ALA A 143 1.55 10.78 -9.48
CA ALA A 143 0.55 11.23 -8.50
C ALA A 143 -0.86 10.71 -8.82
N ASP A 144 -1.32 10.85 -10.07
CA ASP A 144 -2.67 10.44 -10.47
C ASP A 144 -2.83 8.91 -10.47
N LEU A 145 -1.78 8.16 -10.81
CA LEU A 145 -1.77 6.70 -10.69
C LEU A 145 -1.99 6.27 -9.23
N PHE A 146 -1.31 6.93 -8.28
CA PHE A 146 -1.42 6.61 -6.87
C PHE A 146 -2.74 7.08 -6.26
N ARG A 147 -3.27 8.24 -6.68
CA ARG A 147 -4.64 8.66 -6.31
C ARG A 147 -5.68 7.65 -6.78
N THR A 148 -5.58 7.23 -8.04
CA THR A 148 -6.49 6.22 -8.61
C THR A 148 -6.39 4.89 -7.85
N TYR A 149 -5.18 4.47 -7.50
CA TYR A 149 -4.99 3.28 -6.67
C TYR A 149 -5.68 3.41 -5.32
N GLY A 150 -5.45 4.51 -4.60
CA GLY A 150 -6.11 4.79 -3.32
C GLY A 150 -7.63 4.80 -3.42
N GLN A 151 -8.18 5.44 -4.45
CA GLN A 151 -9.62 5.46 -4.72
C GLN A 151 -10.19 4.06 -4.96
N ARG A 152 -9.51 3.23 -5.77
CA ARG A 152 -9.94 1.84 -6.04
C ARG A 152 -9.88 0.98 -4.78
N MET A 153 -8.83 1.11 -3.96
CA MET A 153 -8.73 0.44 -2.66
C MET A 153 -9.90 0.81 -1.74
N ALA A 154 -10.22 2.10 -1.64
CA ALA A 154 -11.32 2.58 -0.81
C ALA A 154 -12.69 2.13 -1.32
N THR A 155 -12.91 2.16 -2.62
CA THR A 155 -14.14 1.69 -3.25
C THR A 155 -14.35 0.19 -3.00
N GLN A 156 -13.29 -0.61 -3.16
CA GLN A 156 -13.35 -2.05 -2.90
C GLN A 156 -13.58 -2.34 -1.40
N ALA A 157 -12.92 -1.63 -0.51
CA ALA A 157 -13.15 -1.75 0.93
C ALA A 157 -14.59 -1.39 1.31
N ALA A 158 -15.14 -0.32 0.71
CA ALA A 158 -16.53 0.06 0.93
C ALA A 158 -17.51 -1.00 0.45
N ALA A 159 -17.25 -1.62 -0.71
CA ALA A 159 -18.08 -2.70 -1.24
C ALA A 159 -18.08 -3.97 -0.36
N LEU A 160 -16.94 -4.27 0.28
CA LEU A 160 -16.78 -5.46 1.13
C LEU A 160 -17.30 -5.27 2.57
N PHE A 161 -17.17 -4.07 3.13
CA PHE A 161 -17.33 -3.87 4.58
C PHE A 161 -18.36 -2.81 4.97
N ARG A 162 -18.96 -2.10 4.01
CA ARG A 162 -20.06 -1.18 4.29
C ARG A 162 -21.36 -1.97 4.30
N ASN A 163 -21.93 -2.16 5.49
CA ASN A 163 -23.28 -2.72 5.67
C ASN A 163 -24.36 -1.72 5.25
#